data_e9b76f3b5daf74f4739b04788beb108c
#
_entry.id   e9b76f3b5daf74f4739b04788beb108c
#
_cell.length_a   1.000
_cell.length_b   1.000
_cell.length_c   1.000
_cell.angle_alpha   90.00
_cell.angle_beta   90.00
_cell.angle_gamma   90.00
#
_symmetry.space_group_name_H-M   'P 1'
#
loop_
_entity.id
_entity.type
_entity.pdbx_description
1 polymer ?
#
loop_
_entity_poly.entity_id
_entity_poly.type
_entity_poly.pdbx_seq_one_letter_code
_entity_poly.pdbx_strand_id
1 'polypeptide(L)'
;STTAEGPADGFVRLRLDLAYDGTDFHGWAKQKGGLRTVQGVLEETLAMIARAKVPLTVAGRTDAGVHARGQVAHVDVPKEMLEQRSVAGEPGKLVRRLAKLLPEDVRVHSCEFAPAGFDARFSALRRHYVYRITTSPRGALPTRARDTAEWIKPVDIDAMQEAATALVGLHDFAAFCKAKPNATTIRELQEFSWRDISTPEEPELFEARVSADAFCWSMVRSLVGCCLRVGEGRRDADFAAALL
;
A
#
# COMPACT_ATOMS: atom_id res chain seq x y z
N SER A 1 25.71 1.57 3.14
CA SER A 1 24.72 0.79 3.91
C SER A 1 24.38 1.57 5.17
N THR A 2 23.25 2.25 5.15
CA THR A 2 22.68 2.84 6.37
C THR A 2 22.19 1.70 7.24
N THR A 3 22.89 1.41 8.30
CA THR A 3 22.42 0.50 9.34
C THR A 3 21.19 1.14 9.97
N ALA A 4 20.07 0.40 9.99
CA ALA A 4 18.87 0.84 10.67
C ALA A 4 19.17 1.05 12.16
N GLU A 5 18.91 2.24 12.67
CA GLU A 5 19.07 2.54 14.09
C GLU A 5 17.95 1.85 14.88
N GLY A 6 18.31 1.21 15.97
CA GLY A 6 17.37 0.64 16.93
C GLY A 6 16.66 1.74 17.74
N PRO A 7 15.70 1.36 18.62
CA PRO A 7 15.02 2.30 19.50
C PRO A 7 16.01 2.92 20.51
N ALA A 8 15.75 4.17 20.90
CA ALA A 8 16.52 4.85 21.94
C ALA A 8 16.38 4.15 23.30
N ASP A 9 17.31 4.42 24.22
CA ASP A 9 17.24 3.90 25.60
C ASP A 9 15.91 4.29 26.25
N GLY A 10 15.27 3.31 26.91
CA GLY A 10 13.97 3.50 27.55
C GLY A 10 12.79 3.34 26.59
N PHE A 11 13.05 3.07 25.30
CA PHE A 11 12.05 2.81 24.28
C PHE A 11 12.13 1.37 23.79
N VAL A 12 11.02 0.88 23.28
CA VAL A 12 10.92 -0.44 22.66
C VAL A 12 10.24 -0.30 21.30
N ARG A 13 10.74 -1.03 20.31
CA ARG A 13 10.16 -1.01 18.96
C ARG A 13 9.06 -2.04 18.83
N LEU A 14 7.89 -1.57 18.36
CA LEU A 14 6.73 -2.40 18.04
C LEU A 14 6.51 -2.40 16.53
N ARG A 15 6.21 -3.58 16.00
CA ARG A 15 5.73 -3.74 14.64
C ARG A 15 4.21 -3.74 14.63
N LEU A 16 3.64 -2.95 13.74
CA LEU A 16 2.20 -2.87 13.49
C LEU A 16 1.89 -3.39 12.09
N ASP A 17 0.96 -4.33 12.00
CA ASP A 17 0.33 -4.70 10.74
C ASP A 17 -1.08 -4.12 10.74
N LEU A 18 -1.43 -3.38 9.69
CA LEU A 18 -2.65 -2.57 9.67
C LEU A 18 -3.28 -2.46 8.29
N ALA A 19 -4.54 -2.06 8.29
CA ALA A 19 -5.33 -1.81 7.10
C ALA A 19 -6.03 -0.47 7.20
N TYR A 20 -6.33 0.12 6.05
CA TYR A 20 -7.14 1.33 5.97
C TYR A 20 -7.89 1.43 4.64
N ASP A 21 -9.06 2.03 4.70
CA ASP A 21 -9.77 2.56 3.55
C ASP A 21 -9.27 3.99 3.31
N GLY A 22 -8.50 4.17 2.26
CA GLY A 22 -7.84 5.44 1.96
C GLY A 22 -8.73 6.52 1.35
N THR A 23 -10.02 6.24 1.11
CA THR A 23 -10.93 7.14 0.39
C THR A 23 -10.93 8.56 0.96
N ASP A 24 -11.02 8.69 2.28
CA ASP A 24 -11.11 9.97 2.97
C ASP A 24 -9.76 10.40 3.59
N PHE A 25 -8.67 9.85 3.09
CA PHE A 25 -7.31 10.22 3.48
C PHE A 25 -6.54 10.89 2.34
N HIS A 26 -5.74 11.88 2.67
CA HIS A 26 -4.75 12.49 1.78
C HIS A 26 -3.42 11.72 1.78
N GLY A 27 -3.52 10.39 1.65
CA GLY A 27 -2.39 9.49 1.68
C GLY A 27 -1.94 9.11 3.09
N TRP A 28 -0.84 8.35 3.14
CA TRP A 28 -0.24 7.92 4.39
C TRP A 28 0.43 9.07 5.14
N ALA A 29 1.35 9.79 4.47
CA ALA A 29 2.30 10.68 5.11
C ALA A 29 1.68 12.00 5.56
N LYS A 30 2.02 12.43 6.77
CA LYS A 30 1.67 13.75 7.30
C LYS A 30 2.14 14.85 6.35
N GLN A 31 1.29 15.85 6.16
CA GLN A 31 1.51 17.00 5.30
C GLN A 31 1.21 18.29 6.06
N LYS A 32 1.80 19.39 5.59
CA LYS A 32 1.44 20.73 6.08
C LYS A 32 -0.01 21.04 5.72
N GLY A 33 -0.70 21.83 6.55
CA GLY A 33 -2.05 22.30 6.29
C GLY A 33 -3.17 21.48 6.95
N GLY A 34 -2.84 20.56 7.86
CA GLY A 34 -3.83 19.84 8.67
C GLY A 34 -4.67 18.83 7.90
N LEU A 35 -4.20 18.37 6.73
CA LEU A 35 -4.89 17.35 5.95
C LEU A 35 -4.96 16.03 6.72
N ARG A 36 -6.07 15.33 6.58
CA ARG A 36 -6.29 14.03 7.21
C ARG A 36 -5.40 12.97 6.54
N THR A 37 -4.47 12.39 7.29
CA THR A 37 -3.55 11.35 6.82
C THR A 37 -3.59 10.14 7.76
N VAL A 38 -3.28 8.96 7.24
CA VAL A 38 -3.26 7.73 8.04
C VAL A 38 -2.23 7.85 9.16
N GLN A 39 -1.02 8.31 8.83
CA GLN A 39 0.04 8.55 9.80
C GLN A 39 -0.40 9.52 10.91
N GLY A 40 -1.05 10.62 10.54
CA GLY A 40 -1.51 11.62 11.50
C GLY A 40 -2.52 11.05 12.50
N VAL A 41 -3.50 10.30 12.00
CA VAL A 41 -4.53 9.66 12.84
C VAL A 41 -3.92 8.63 13.79
N LEU A 42 -3.03 7.78 13.30
CA LEU A 42 -2.37 6.75 14.11
C LEU A 42 -1.44 7.36 15.15
N GLU A 43 -0.61 8.34 14.78
CA GLU A 43 0.31 8.99 15.70
C GLU A 43 -0.43 9.75 16.81
N GLU A 44 -1.54 10.41 16.50
CA GLU A 44 -2.37 11.10 17.49
C GLU A 44 -2.93 10.11 18.51
N THR A 45 -3.47 8.98 18.06
CA THR A 45 -4.02 7.94 18.94
C THR A 45 -2.94 7.28 19.78
N LEU A 46 -1.80 6.93 19.19
CA LEU A 46 -0.67 6.32 19.90
C LEU A 46 -0.05 7.30 20.91
N ALA A 47 0.08 8.58 20.56
CA ALA A 47 0.60 9.61 21.48
C ALA A 47 -0.29 9.76 22.71
N MET A 48 -1.60 9.65 22.54
CA MET A 48 -2.57 9.69 23.64
C MET A 48 -2.36 8.52 24.61
N ILE A 49 -2.15 7.31 24.09
CA ILE A 49 -1.88 6.12 24.89
C ILE A 49 -0.49 6.18 25.55
N ALA A 50 0.52 6.56 24.79
CA ALA A 50 1.92 6.61 25.23
C ALA A 50 2.22 7.83 26.12
N ARG A 51 1.37 8.85 26.08
CA ARG A 51 1.61 10.16 26.71
C ARG A 51 2.93 10.81 26.27
N ALA A 52 3.30 10.57 25.01
CA ALA A 52 4.51 11.07 24.39
C ALA A 52 4.34 11.06 22.87
N LYS A 53 5.11 11.86 22.15
CA LYS A 53 5.18 11.78 20.68
C LYS A 53 5.83 10.46 20.28
N VAL A 54 5.18 9.75 19.39
CA VAL A 54 5.64 8.44 18.91
C VAL A 54 5.51 8.38 17.38
N PRO A 55 6.51 8.90 16.65
CA PRO A 55 6.46 8.92 15.20
C PRO A 55 6.51 7.50 14.63
N LEU A 56 5.73 7.29 13.57
CA LEU A 56 5.67 6.04 12.82
C LEU A 56 6.63 6.05 11.64
N THR A 57 7.24 4.89 11.41
CA THR A 57 7.98 4.59 10.18
C THR A 57 7.21 3.53 9.41
N VAL A 58 6.96 3.75 8.13
CA VAL A 58 6.15 2.87 7.29
C VAL A 58 6.99 2.13 6.26
N ALA A 59 6.59 0.93 5.91
CA ALA A 59 7.25 0.12 4.87
C ALA A 59 7.17 0.78 3.49
N GLY A 60 6.02 1.34 3.13
CA GLY A 60 5.81 2.06 1.89
C GLY A 60 4.68 3.06 2.01
N ARG A 61 4.94 4.31 1.62
CA ARG A 61 3.91 5.35 1.60
C ARG A 61 2.90 5.06 0.51
N THR A 62 1.63 5.34 0.78
CA THR A 62 0.55 5.30 -0.20
C THR A 62 0.04 6.70 -0.47
N ASP A 63 -0.43 6.92 -1.70
CA ASP A 63 -0.98 8.20 -2.14
C ASP A 63 -2.44 8.39 -1.70
N ALA A 64 -2.97 9.61 -1.90
CA ALA A 64 -4.36 9.94 -1.59
C ALA A 64 -5.33 8.94 -2.24
N GLY A 65 -6.28 8.44 -1.45
CA GLY A 65 -7.30 7.50 -1.90
C GLY A 65 -6.87 6.05 -1.99
N VAL A 66 -5.59 5.73 -1.81
CA VAL A 66 -5.08 4.35 -1.89
C VAL A 66 -5.40 3.60 -0.60
N HIS A 67 -5.97 2.41 -0.75
CA HIS A 67 -6.27 1.50 0.35
C HIS A 67 -5.07 0.62 0.68
N ALA A 68 -5.05 0.07 1.89
CA ALA A 68 -4.11 -0.99 2.25
C ALA A 68 -4.82 -2.06 3.09
N ARG A 69 -4.54 -3.33 2.79
CA ARG A 69 -4.98 -4.48 3.59
C ARG A 69 -3.90 -4.99 4.51
N GLY A 70 -2.64 -4.81 4.14
CA GLY A 70 -1.48 -5.30 4.86
C GLY A 70 -0.34 -4.30 4.85
N GLN A 71 -0.57 -3.08 5.35
CA GLN A 71 0.49 -2.11 5.58
C GLN A 71 1.30 -2.51 6.81
N VAL A 72 2.58 -2.26 6.77
CA VAL A 72 3.49 -2.51 7.89
C VAL A 72 4.15 -1.20 8.32
N ALA A 73 4.14 -0.98 9.63
CA ALA A 73 4.82 0.16 10.24
C ALA A 73 5.54 -0.28 11.51
N HIS A 74 6.49 0.50 11.96
CA HIS A 74 7.00 0.39 13.32
C HIS A 74 6.87 1.69 14.09
N VAL A 75 6.82 1.58 15.40
CA VAL A 75 6.77 2.70 16.31
C VAL A 75 7.67 2.38 17.52
N ASP A 76 8.45 3.36 17.94
CA ASP A 76 9.23 3.26 19.16
C ASP A 76 8.44 3.93 20.29
N VAL A 77 8.06 3.15 21.29
CA VAL A 77 7.23 3.59 22.40
C VAL A 77 8.01 3.55 23.71
N PRO A 78 7.71 4.45 24.67
CA PRO A 78 8.27 4.34 26.01
C PRO A 78 7.93 2.98 26.63
N LYS A 79 8.88 2.37 27.34
CA LYS A 79 8.65 1.09 28.03
C LYS A 79 7.49 1.18 29.03
N GLU A 80 7.29 2.33 29.63
CA GLU A 80 6.22 2.61 30.59
C GLU A 80 4.81 2.42 29.97
N MET A 81 4.69 2.64 28.67
CA MET A 81 3.42 2.39 27.96
C MET A 81 2.99 0.94 28.07
N LEU A 82 3.94 0.01 28.00
CA LEU A 82 3.68 -1.43 28.08
C LEU A 82 3.38 -1.91 29.51
N GLU A 83 3.76 -1.12 30.52
CA GLU A 83 3.49 -1.40 31.93
C GLU A 83 2.08 -1.03 32.33
N GLN A 84 1.35 -0.28 31.51
CA GLN A 84 -0.05 0.06 31.75
C GLN A 84 -0.90 -1.21 31.96
N ARG A 85 -1.83 -1.13 32.91
CA ARG A 85 -2.67 -2.28 33.27
C ARG A 85 -3.39 -2.92 32.09
N SER A 86 -3.82 -2.11 31.13
CA SER A 86 -4.50 -2.57 29.92
C SER A 86 -3.60 -3.30 28.93
N VAL A 87 -2.30 -3.15 29.04
CA VAL A 87 -1.28 -3.77 28.17
C VAL A 87 -0.55 -4.89 28.89
N ALA A 88 -0.15 -4.68 30.15
CA ALA A 88 0.47 -5.66 31.01
C ALA A 88 1.68 -6.38 30.37
N GLY A 89 2.53 -5.64 29.68
CA GLY A 89 3.72 -6.16 28.99
C GLY A 89 3.46 -6.89 27.69
N GLU A 90 2.21 -7.02 27.25
CA GLU A 90 1.82 -7.74 26.03
C GLU A 90 1.35 -6.76 24.95
N PRO A 91 2.19 -6.44 23.93
CA PRO A 91 1.82 -5.48 22.88
C PRO A 91 0.54 -5.83 22.14
N GLY A 92 0.24 -7.12 21.99
CA GLY A 92 -0.99 -7.58 21.32
C GLY A 92 -2.29 -7.07 21.95
N LYS A 93 -2.26 -6.72 23.23
CA LYS A 93 -3.41 -6.13 23.93
C LYS A 93 -3.73 -4.71 23.45
N LEU A 94 -2.79 -4.02 22.82
CA LEU A 94 -3.00 -2.71 22.21
C LEU A 94 -3.98 -2.77 21.04
N VAL A 95 -4.08 -3.89 20.34
CA VAL A 95 -4.98 -4.05 19.18
C VAL A 95 -6.42 -3.70 19.53
N ARG A 96 -6.93 -4.27 20.63
CA ARG A 96 -8.30 -4.00 21.06
C ARG A 96 -8.50 -2.54 21.51
N ARG A 97 -7.53 -2.00 22.20
CA ARG A 97 -7.57 -0.60 22.65
C ARG A 97 -7.56 0.36 21.46
N LEU A 98 -6.70 0.10 20.47
CA LEU A 98 -6.63 0.87 19.23
C LEU A 98 -7.94 0.77 18.44
N ALA A 99 -8.54 -0.40 18.35
CA ALA A 99 -9.82 -0.58 17.66
C ALA A 99 -10.96 0.28 18.24
N LYS A 100 -10.91 0.57 19.53
CA LYS A 100 -11.89 1.44 20.19
C LYS A 100 -11.64 2.92 19.98
N LEU A 101 -10.39 3.32 19.77
CA LEU A 101 -9.96 4.72 19.68
C LEU A 101 -9.83 5.20 18.25
N LEU A 102 -9.44 4.30 17.32
CA LEU A 102 -9.26 4.64 15.92
C LEU A 102 -10.60 4.77 15.20
N PRO A 103 -10.69 5.64 14.18
CA PRO A 103 -11.85 5.69 13.30
C PRO A 103 -12.02 4.37 12.54
N GLU A 104 -13.23 4.13 12.03
CA GLU A 104 -13.60 2.87 11.36
C GLU A 104 -12.75 2.57 10.11
N ASP A 105 -12.19 3.59 9.49
CA ASP A 105 -11.41 3.45 8.27
C ASP A 105 -9.93 3.13 8.50
N VAL A 106 -9.51 2.92 9.75
CA VAL A 106 -8.17 2.44 10.12
C VAL A 106 -8.28 1.30 11.14
N ARG A 107 -7.61 0.18 10.87
CA ARG A 107 -7.56 -0.96 11.78
C ARG A 107 -6.15 -1.50 11.90
N VAL A 108 -5.71 -1.72 13.13
CA VAL A 108 -4.47 -2.43 13.43
C VAL A 108 -4.80 -3.89 13.64
N HIS A 109 -4.22 -4.76 12.83
CA HIS A 109 -4.45 -6.21 12.89
C HIS A 109 -3.62 -6.89 13.96
N SER A 110 -2.37 -6.47 14.10
CA SER A 110 -1.44 -7.01 15.08
C SER A 110 -0.46 -5.96 15.55
N CYS A 111 -0.01 -6.13 16.77
CA CYS A 111 1.02 -5.32 17.40
C CYS A 111 1.94 -6.27 18.17
N GLU A 112 3.21 -6.33 17.79
CA GLU A 112 4.19 -7.25 18.34
C GLU A 112 5.50 -6.53 18.60
N PHE A 113 6.34 -7.11 19.47
CA PHE A 113 7.72 -6.67 19.57
C PHE A 113 8.42 -6.88 18.22
N ALA A 114 9.05 -5.83 17.71
CA ALA A 114 9.81 -5.93 16.48
C ALA A 114 11.05 -6.81 16.70
N PRO A 115 11.42 -7.67 15.73
CA PRO A 115 12.68 -8.41 15.77
C PRO A 115 13.88 -7.46 15.87
N ALA A 116 14.97 -7.93 16.43
CA ALA A 116 16.22 -7.16 16.48
C ALA A 116 16.64 -6.71 15.08
N GLY A 117 16.96 -5.41 14.95
CA GLY A 117 17.37 -4.81 13.67
C GLY A 117 16.22 -4.51 12.72
N PHE A 118 14.97 -4.75 13.10
CA PHE A 118 13.81 -4.46 12.25
C PHE A 118 13.61 -2.96 12.08
N ASP A 119 13.45 -2.57 10.82
CA ASP A 119 13.00 -1.25 10.39
C ASP A 119 11.96 -1.44 9.30
N ALA A 120 10.75 -0.92 9.48
CA ALA A 120 9.64 -1.16 8.56
C ALA A 120 9.97 -0.75 7.11
N ARG A 121 10.71 0.35 6.93
CA ARG A 121 11.09 0.86 5.61
C ARG A 121 12.21 0.02 4.99
N PHE A 122 13.28 -0.26 5.73
CA PHE A 122 14.47 -0.91 5.19
C PHE A 122 14.39 -2.44 5.21
N SER A 123 13.57 -3.03 6.08
CA SER A 123 13.35 -4.48 6.15
C SER A 123 12.34 -4.99 5.14
N ALA A 124 11.58 -4.12 4.48
CA ALA A 124 10.61 -4.51 3.47
C ALA A 124 11.31 -5.06 2.23
N LEU A 125 10.98 -6.31 1.86
CA LEU A 125 11.57 -7.01 0.72
C LEU A 125 10.72 -6.87 -0.54
N ARG A 126 9.40 -6.79 -0.37
CA ARG A 126 8.43 -6.74 -1.45
C ARG A 126 7.26 -5.86 -1.07
N ARG A 127 6.64 -5.30 -2.12
CA ARG A 127 5.36 -4.59 -2.02
C ARG A 127 4.40 -5.20 -3.02
N HIS A 128 3.16 -5.41 -2.58
CA HIS A 128 2.11 -6.04 -3.37
C HIS A 128 0.95 -5.08 -3.54
N TYR A 129 0.48 -4.96 -4.77
CA TYR A 129 -0.73 -4.20 -5.09
C TYR A 129 -1.73 -5.08 -5.80
N VAL A 130 -3.01 -4.83 -5.51
CA VAL A 130 -4.13 -5.38 -6.24
C VAL A 130 -4.92 -4.22 -6.83
N TYR A 131 -5.20 -4.27 -8.11
CA TYR A 131 -5.98 -3.26 -8.82
C TYR A 131 -7.21 -3.91 -9.45
N ARG A 132 -8.40 -3.46 -9.05
CA ARG A 132 -9.68 -3.98 -9.55
C ARG A 132 -10.27 -3.00 -10.55
N ILE A 133 -10.72 -3.53 -11.68
CA ILE A 133 -11.32 -2.75 -12.76
C ILE A 133 -12.58 -3.46 -13.24
N THR A 134 -13.66 -2.69 -13.40
CA THR A 134 -14.84 -3.15 -14.11
C THR A 134 -15.01 -2.41 -15.44
N THR A 135 -15.34 -3.13 -16.48
CA THR A 135 -15.75 -2.58 -17.78
C THR A 135 -17.26 -2.66 -17.98
N SER A 136 -18.00 -3.13 -16.98
CA SER A 136 -19.45 -3.23 -17.02
C SER A 136 -20.10 -1.86 -17.22
N PRO A 137 -21.06 -1.74 -18.16
CA PRO A 137 -21.83 -0.51 -18.32
C PRO A 137 -22.67 -0.15 -17.10
N ARG A 138 -22.87 -1.08 -16.17
CA ARG A 138 -23.55 -0.82 -14.88
C ARG A 138 -22.65 -0.12 -13.88
N GLY A 139 -21.35 -0.01 -14.15
CA GLY A 139 -20.36 0.48 -13.20
C GLY A 139 -20.00 -0.52 -12.10
N ALA A 140 -19.29 -0.07 -11.10
CA ALA A 140 -18.89 -0.87 -9.95
C ALA A 140 -20.08 -1.18 -9.03
N LEU A 141 -20.08 -2.35 -8.41
CA LEU A 141 -21.03 -2.67 -7.34
C LEU A 141 -20.89 -1.62 -6.21
N PRO A 142 -22.00 -1.01 -5.74
CA PRO A 142 -21.90 0.07 -4.73
C PRO A 142 -21.09 -0.27 -3.48
N THR A 143 -21.16 -1.51 -3.00
CA THR A 143 -20.39 -1.97 -1.83
C THR A 143 -18.90 -2.16 -2.13
N ARG A 144 -18.49 -2.09 -3.38
CA ARG A 144 -17.11 -2.24 -3.84
C ARG A 144 -16.62 -1.04 -4.66
N ALA A 145 -17.43 0.04 -4.73
CA ALA A 145 -17.09 1.21 -5.53
C ALA A 145 -15.82 1.92 -5.06
N ARG A 146 -15.48 1.81 -3.79
CA ARG A 146 -14.27 2.43 -3.22
C ARG A 146 -12.98 1.72 -3.58
N ASP A 147 -13.04 0.45 -3.97
CA ASP A 147 -11.86 -0.35 -4.34
C ASP A 147 -11.91 -0.89 -5.78
N THR A 148 -12.84 -0.41 -6.60
CA THR A 148 -13.01 -0.84 -7.99
C THR A 148 -13.04 0.37 -8.92
N ALA A 149 -12.06 0.45 -9.83
CA ALA A 149 -12.04 1.46 -10.86
C ALA A 149 -12.97 1.09 -12.01
N GLU A 150 -13.52 2.09 -12.67
CA GLU A 150 -14.37 1.93 -13.85
C GLU A 150 -13.59 2.28 -15.12
N TRP A 151 -13.70 1.44 -16.14
CA TRP A 151 -13.13 1.65 -17.44
C TRP A 151 -14.20 1.48 -18.52
N ILE A 152 -14.40 2.49 -19.33
CA ILE A 152 -15.57 2.60 -20.22
C ILE A 152 -15.55 1.59 -21.37
N LYS A 153 -14.36 1.19 -21.83
CA LYS A 153 -14.20 0.36 -23.03
C LYS A 153 -14.00 -1.10 -22.69
N PRO A 154 -14.57 -2.03 -23.49
CA PRO A 154 -14.27 -3.44 -23.37
C PRO A 154 -12.77 -3.70 -23.53
N VAL A 155 -12.26 -4.71 -22.83
CA VAL A 155 -10.85 -5.10 -22.86
C VAL A 155 -10.69 -6.58 -23.14
N ASP A 156 -9.59 -6.92 -23.80
CA ASP A 156 -9.13 -8.29 -24.01
C ASP A 156 -8.13 -8.64 -22.90
N ILE A 157 -8.52 -9.49 -21.96
CA ILE A 157 -7.68 -9.87 -20.84
C ILE A 157 -6.42 -10.62 -21.26
N ASP A 158 -6.51 -11.43 -22.32
CA ASP A 158 -5.34 -12.19 -22.81
C ASP A 158 -4.28 -11.24 -23.37
N ALA A 159 -4.70 -10.20 -24.09
CA ALA A 159 -3.81 -9.16 -24.56
C ALA A 159 -3.19 -8.36 -23.41
N MET A 160 -3.95 -8.07 -22.37
CA MET A 160 -3.46 -7.41 -21.16
C MET A 160 -2.43 -8.27 -20.43
N GLN A 161 -2.67 -9.58 -20.34
CA GLN A 161 -1.74 -10.51 -19.72
C GLN A 161 -0.43 -10.62 -20.51
N GLU A 162 -0.50 -10.62 -21.81
CA GLU A 162 0.69 -10.62 -22.66
C GLU A 162 1.55 -9.37 -22.43
N ALA A 163 0.92 -8.20 -22.40
CA ALA A 163 1.60 -6.94 -22.09
C ALA A 163 2.22 -6.96 -20.69
N ALA A 164 1.50 -7.43 -19.68
CA ALA A 164 1.98 -7.54 -18.32
C ALA A 164 3.20 -8.47 -18.21
N THR A 165 3.16 -9.62 -18.85
CA THR A 165 4.26 -10.59 -18.88
C THR A 165 5.54 -9.98 -19.47
N ALA A 166 5.41 -9.16 -20.50
CA ALA A 166 6.55 -8.48 -21.12
C ALA A 166 7.24 -7.47 -20.19
N LEU A 167 6.56 -6.98 -19.17
CA LEU A 167 7.08 -5.99 -18.23
C LEU A 167 7.76 -6.60 -16.99
N VAL A 168 7.57 -7.90 -16.75
CA VAL A 168 8.18 -8.59 -15.60
C VAL A 168 9.69 -8.66 -15.78
N GLY A 169 10.42 -8.43 -14.70
CA GLY A 169 11.88 -8.50 -14.64
C GLY A 169 12.52 -7.24 -14.08
N LEU A 170 13.84 -7.22 -14.13
CA LEU A 170 14.66 -6.06 -13.74
C LEU A 170 14.79 -5.12 -14.93
N HIS A 171 14.17 -3.95 -14.82
CA HIS A 171 14.14 -2.95 -15.89
C HIS A 171 14.22 -1.53 -15.34
N ASP A 172 14.53 -0.60 -16.22
CA ASP A 172 14.34 0.82 -15.96
C ASP A 172 12.89 1.20 -16.31
N PHE A 173 12.08 1.45 -15.28
CA PHE A 173 10.68 1.83 -15.43
C PHE A 173 10.46 3.35 -15.52
N ALA A 174 11.44 4.10 -16.02
CA ALA A 174 11.35 5.56 -16.14
C ALA A 174 10.09 6.03 -16.86
N ALA A 175 9.66 5.33 -17.93
CA ALA A 175 8.45 5.65 -18.67
C ALA A 175 7.15 5.46 -17.85
N PHE A 176 7.19 4.71 -16.76
CA PHE A 176 6.07 4.42 -15.87
C PHE A 176 6.11 5.20 -14.57
N CYS A 177 7.08 6.08 -14.40
CA CYS A 177 7.31 6.81 -13.16
C CYS A 177 7.18 8.31 -13.37
N LYS A 178 6.69 9.02 -12.35
CA LYS A 178 6.91 10.46 -12.28
C LYS A 178 8.35 10.72 -11.80
N ALA A 179 9.04 11.59 -12.48
CA ALA A 179 10.40 11.96 -12.12
C ALA A 179 10.46 12.53 -10.69
N LYS A 180 11.44 12.06 -9.93
CA LYS A 180 11.75 12.56 -8.60
C LYS A 180 13.26 12.76 -8.50
N PRO A 181 13.74 13.93 -8.03
CA PRO A 181 15.17 14.17 -7.89
C PRO A 181 15.85 13.12 -7.03
N ASN A 182 17.04 12.67 -7.44
CA ASN A 182 17.89 11.74 -6.72
C ASN A 182 17.29 10.35 -6.46
N ALA A 183 16.25 9.94 -7.21
CA ALA A 183 15.66 8.62 -7.13
C ALA A 183 15.95 7.83 -8.41
N THR A 184 16.37 6.58 -8.25
CA THR A 184 16.46 5.63 -9.37
C THR A 184 15.06 5.17 -9.79
N THR A 185 14.91 4.81 -11.07
CA THR A 185 13.71 4.20 -11.63
C THR A 185 13.90 2.73 -12.00
N ILE A 186 15.05 2.17 -11.65
CA ILE A 186 15.34 0.74 -11.85
C ILE A 186 14.64 -0.05 -10.75
N ARG A 187 13.79 -0.99 -11.17
CA ARG A 187 13.00 -1.86 -10.26
C ARG A 187 12.98 -3.28 -10.78
N GLU A 188 12.80 -4.21 -9.86
CA GLU A 188 12.50 -5.60 -10.18
C GLU A 188 10.99 -5.82 -10.05
N LEU A 189 10.31 -5.88 -11.19
CA LEU A 189 8.90 -6.25 -11.26
C LEU A 189 8.83 -7.78 -11.21
N GLN A 190 8.37 -8.32 -10.09
CA GLN A 190 8.42 -9.76 -9.79
C GLN A 190 7.17 -10.49 -10.25
N GLU A 191 6.03 -9.82 -10.20
CA GLU A 191 4.74 -10.35 -10.63
C GLU A 191 3.91 -9.23 -11.26
N PHE A 192 3.31 -9.54 -12.39
CA PHE A 192 2.26 -8.72 -12.97
C PHE A 192 1.30 -9.64 -13.73
N SER A 193 0.14 -9.88 -13.15
CA SER A 193 -0.85 -10.83 -13.68
C SER A 193 -2.25 -10.25 -13.65
N TRP A 194 -3.06 -10.65 -14.65
CA TRP A 194 -4.46 -10.30 -14.76
C TRP A 194 -5.34 -11.53 -14.61
N ARG A 195 -6.46 -11.37 -13.92
CA ARG A 195 -7.48 -12.39 -13.75
C ARG A 195 -8.85 -11.83 -14.06
N ASP A 196 -9.66 -12.64 -14.72
CA ASP A 196 -11.10 -12.43 -14.79
C ASP A 196 -11.72 -12.97 -13.50
N ILE A 197 -12.25 -12.08 -12.68
CA ILE A 197 -12.90 -12.41 -11.40
C ILE A 197 -14.40 -12.13 -11.43
N SER A 198 -14.95 -12.06 -12.64
CA SER A 198 -16.36 -11.77 -12.87
C SER A 198 -17.30 -12.76 -12.17
N THR A 199 -18.38 -12.22 -11.64
CA THR A 199 -19.50 -12.97 -11.08
C THR A 199 -20.81 -12.46 -11.71
N PRO A 200 -21.95 -13.14 -11.54
CA PRO A 200 -23.23 -12.61 -12.01
C PRO A 200 -23.59 -11.24 -11.43
N GLU A 201 -23.15 -10.97 -10.20
CA GLU A 201 -23.37 -9.70 -9.51
C GLU A 201 -22.37 -8.61 -9.90
N GLU A 202 -21.15 -9.02 -10.22
CA GLU A 202 -20.06 -8.15 -10.68
C GLU A 202 -19.53 -8.67 -12.03
N PRO A 203 -20.24 -8.45 -13.15
CA PRO A 203 -19.76 -8.87 -14.46
C PRO A 203 -18.63 -7.98 -14.96
N GLU A 204 -17.86 -8.47 -15.90
CA GLU A 204 -16.77 -7.75 -16.55
C GLU A 204 -15.80 -7.12 -15.51
N LEU A 205 -15.45 -7.93 -14.51
CA LEU A 205 -14.58 -7.53 -13.41
C LEU A 205 -13.22 -8.22 -13.56
N PHE A 206 -12.17 -7.42 -13.53
CA PHE A 206 -10.79 -7.87 -13.70
C PHE A 206 -9.91 -7.42 -12.53
N GLU A 207 -8.94 -8.25 -12.19
CA GLU A 207 -8.00 -7.98 -11.11
C GLU A 207 -6.57 -8.08 -11.62
N ALA A 208 -5.78 -7.04 -11.40
CA ALA A 208 -4.34 -7.07 -11.59
C ALA A 208 -3.63 -7.28 -10.24
N ARG A 209 -2.64 -8.16 -10.22
CA ARG A 209 -1.71 -8.33 -9.12
C ARG A 209 -0.33 -7.89 -9.55
N VAL A 210 0.25 -7.00 -8.77
CA VAL A 210 1.53 -6.37 -9.09
C VAL A 210 2.42 -6.45 -7.86
N SER A 211 3.59 -7.05 -8.02
CA SER A 211 4.58 -7.15 -6.93
C SER A 211 5.95 -6.74 -7.44
N ALA A 212 6.65 -5.95 -6.64
CA ALA A 212 8.00 -5.48 -6.93
C ALA A 212 8.81 -5.29 -5.65
N ASP A 213 10.11 -5.17 -5.79
CA ASP A 213 11.02 -4.78 -4.70
C ASP A 213 10.71 -3.38 -4.17
N ALA A 214 10.37 -2.47 -5.05
CA ALA A 214 9.87 -1.14 -4.74
C ALA A 214 9.12 -0.57 -5.95
N PHE A 215 8.28 0.43 -5.72
CA PHE A 215 7.59 1.17 -6.77
C PHE A 215 8.00 2.63 -6.74
N CYS A 216 8.23 3.22 -7.91
CA CYS A 216 8.34 4.66 -8.03
C CYS A 216 6.95 5.30 -8.08
N TRP A 217 6.90 6.62 -7.94
CA TRP A 217 5.64 7.34 -7.90
C TRP A 217 4.82 7.14 -9.18
N SER A 218 3.54 6.81 -9.01
CA SER A 218 2.57 6.51 -10.07
C SER A 218 2.84 5.26 -10.89
N MET A 219 3.83 4.44 -10.53
CA MET A 219 4.23 3.28 -11.31
C MET A 219 3.09 2.25 -11.49
N VAL A 220 2.39 1.89 -10.43
CA VAL A 220 1.29 0.91 -10.49
C VAL A 220 0.18 1.38 -11.44
N ARG A 221 -0.23 2.63 -11.32
CA ARG A 221 -1.26 3.22 -12.21
C ARG A 221 -0.81 3.23 -13.67
N SER A 222 0.46 3.55 -13.91
CA SER A 222 1.03 3.59 -15.25
C SER A 222 1.14 2.21 -15.87
N LEU A 223 1.53 1.20 -15.09
CA LEU A 223 1.58 -0.20 -15.53
C LEU A 223 0.17 -0.70 -15.91
N VAL A 224 -0.81 -0.46 -15.05
CA VAL A 224 -2.21 -0.83 -15.32
C VAL A 224 -2.76 -0.10 -16.54
N GLY A 225 -2.50 1.20 -16.64
CA GLY A 225 -2.93 2.02 -17.77
C GLY A 225 -2.34 1.55 -19.11
N CYS A 226 -1.08 1.13 -19.12
CA CYS A 226 -0.42 0.54 -20.28
C CYS A 226 -1.16 -0.73 -20.75
N CYS A 227 -1.45 -1.66 -19.83
CA CYS A 227 -2.19 -2.89 -20.14
C CYS A 227 -3.60 -2.60 -20.67
N LEU A 228 -4.30 -1.61 -20.10
CA LEU A 228 -5.64 -1.23 -20.57
C LEU A 228 -5.63 -0.70 -22.00
N ARG A 229 -4.63 0.07 -22.40
CA ARG A 229 -4.47 0.53 -23.79
C ARG A 229 -4.26 -0.62 -24.76
N VAL A 230 -3.50 -1.62 -24.36
CA VAL A 230 -3.31 -2.84 -25.12
C VAL A 230 -4.62 -3.65 -25.17
N GLY A 231 -5.28 -3.82 -24.03
CA GLY A 231 -6.54 -4.58 -23.91
C GLY A 231 -7.70 -4.00 -24.70
N GLU A 232 -7.79 -2.68 -24.83
CA GLU A 232 -8.83 -2.03 -25.65
C GLU A 232 -8.50 -1.92 -27.14
N GLY A 233 -7.32 -2.44 -27.55
CA GLY A 233 -6.91 -2.50 -28.95
C GLY A 233 -6.26 -1.22 -29.50
N ARG A 234 -5.99 -0.21 -28.67
CA ARG A 234 -5.27 1.01 -29.12
C ARG A 234 -3.81 0.75 -29.45
N ARG A 235 -3.20 -0.20 -28.77
CA ARG A 235 -1.80 -0.59 -28.93
C ARG A 235 -1.71 -2.11 -28.96
N ASP A 236 -0.68 -2.63 -29.59
CA ASP A 236 -0.35 -4.05 -29.52
C ASP A 236 0.51 -4.38 -28.28
N ALA A 237 0.75 -5.66 -28.03
CA ALA A 237 1.53 -6.10 -26.87
C ALA A 237 2.99 -5.62 -26.91
N ASP A 238 3.56 -5.38 -28.10
CA ASP A 238 4.93 -4.87 -28.25
C ASP A 238 5.10 -3.45 -27.73
N PHE A 239 4.03 -2.68 -27.63
CA PHE A 239 4.00 -1.35 -27.07
C PHE A 239 4.54 -1.31 -25.62
N ALA A 240 4.14 -2.28 -24.81
CA ALA A 240 4.58 -2.36 -23.40
C ALA A 240 6.10 -2.56 -23.31
N ALA A 241 6.63 -3.54 -24.03
CA ALA A 241 8.07 -3.82 -24.05
C ALA A 241 8.90 -2.64 -24.59
N ALA A 242 8.37 -1.90 -25.55
CA ALA A 242 9.04 -0.74 -26.14
C ALA A 242 9.22 0.44 -25.18
N LEU A 243 8.49 0.47 -24.07
CA LEU A 243 8.59 1.52 -23.05
C LEU A 243 9.72 1.27 -22.03
N LEU A 244 10.32 0.09 -22.04
CA LEU A 244 11.38 -0.28 -21.11
C LEU A 244 12.76 0.27 -21.53
#